data_f895b5ee7639235453ea0becea48e825
#
_entry.id   f895b5ee7639235453ea0becea48e825
#
_cell.length_a   1.000
_cell.length_b   1.000
_cell.length_c   1.000
_cell.angle_alpha   90.00
_cell.angle_beta   90.00
_cell.angle_gamma   90.00
#
_symmetry.space_group_name_H-M   'P 1'
#
loop_
_entity.id
_entity.type
_entity.pdbx_description
1 polymer ?
#
loop_
_entity_poly.entity_id
_entity_poly.type
_entity_poly.pdbx_seq_one_letter_code
_entity_poly.pdbx_strand_id
1 'polypeptide(L)'
;MVATASRPETRSWVKDLGAHHIIDHKPIAEQVAALGIGAPGFVFSTTHTADHLKEIVELIAPQGRLALINNEPLELALLMRKCVSIHWESMFTRSMMQTADMAEQHALLDKVAGLVDAGKIRTTVAEHFGTINAANLKRAHALLETGQALGKGSD
;
A
#
# COMPACT_ATOMS: atom_id res chain seq x y z
N MET A 1 2.61 13.58 -1.73
CA MET A 1 2.28 12.14 -1.85
C MET A 1 1.47 11.94 -3.13
N VAL A 2 1.86 10.96 -3.95
CA VAL A 2 1.11 10.50 -5.14
C VAL A 2 0.50 9.15 -4.81
N ALA A 3 -0.76 8.95 -5.14
CA ALA A 3 -1.47 7.67 -5.00
C ALA A 3 -1.99 7.21 -6.36
N THR A 4 -2.04 5.89 -6.58
CA THR A 4 -2.65 5.31 -7.77
C THR A 4 -4.10 4.92 -7.50
N ALA A 5 -5.01 5.35 -8.35
CA ALA A 5 -6.42 4.97 -8.29
C ALA A 5 -7.08 5.23 -9.66
N SER A 6 -7.83 4.26 -10.19
CA SER A 6 -8.46 4.38 -11.51
C SER A 6 -9.94 4.73 -11.45
N ARG A 7 -10.69 4.14 -10.51
CA ARG A 7 -12.14 4.36 -10.40
C ARG A 7 -12.46 5.67 -9.68
N PRO A 8 -13.54 6.37 -10.05
CA PRO A 8 -13.94 7.63 -9.40
C PRO A 8 -14.03 7.51 -7.87
N GLU A 9 -14.60 6.42 -7.36
CA GLU A 9 -14.79 6.18 -5.93
C GLU A 9 -13.44 6.03 -5.21
N THR A 10 -12.52 5.25 -5.79
CA THR A 10 -11.17 5.07 -5.20
C THR A 10 -10.35 6.35 -5.29
N ARG A 11 -10.52 7.15 -6.34
CA ARG A 11 -9.85 8.46 -6.45
C ARG A 11 -10.33 9.43 -5.38
N SER A 12 -11.64 9.51 -5.15
CA SER A 12 -12.20 10.31 -4.05
C SER A 12 -11.68 9.82 -2.69
N TRP A 13 -11.72 8.51 -2.47
CA TRP A 13 -11.25 7.87 -1.24
C TRP A 13 -9.79 8.21 -0.90
N VAL A 14 -8.86 8.02 -1.84
CA VAL A 14 -7.44 8.31 -1.57
C VAL A 14 -7.17 9.80 -1.41
N LYS A 15 -7.97 10.66 -2.06
CA LYS A 15 -7.90 12.12 -1.86
C LYS A 15 -8.31 12.49 -0.43
N ASP A 16 -9.42 11.94 0.04
CA ASP A 16 -9.93 12.17 1.40
C ASP A 16 -8.98 11.64 2.48
N LEU A 17 -8.19 10.62 2.15
CA LEU A 17 -7.12 10.10 3.01
C LEU A 17 -5.81 10.89 2.91
N GLY A 18 -5.75 11.97 2.12
CA GLY A 18 -4.63 12.91 2.09
C GLY A 18 -3.67 12.77 0.91
N ALA A 19 -4.05 12.08 -0.18
CA ALA A 19 -3.25 12.10 -1.40
C ALA A 19 -3.24 13.50 -2.01
N HIS A 20 -2.04 14.02 -2.32
CA HIS A 20 -1.88 15.32 -2.97
C HIS A 20 -2.15 15.21 -4.48
N HIS A 21 -1.66 14.15 -5.11
CA HIS A 21 -1.85 13.85 -6.52
C HIS A 21 -2.40 12.44 -6.67
N ILE A 22 -3.26 12.23 -7.64
CA ILE A 22 -3.87 10.94 -7.92
C ILE A 22 -3.69 10.64 -9.39
N ILE A 23 -3.06 9.53 -9.69
CA ILE A 23 -2.78 9.05 -11.04
C ILE A 23 -3.45 7.70 -11.28
N ASP A 24 -3.52 7.29 -12.52
CA ASP A 24 -3.99 5.96 -12.89
C ASP A 24 -2.92 4.89 -12.70
N HIS A 25 -3.30 3.63 -12.76
CA HIS A 25 -2.38 2.50 -12.59
C HIS A 25 -1.41 2.33 -13.78
N LYS A 26 -1.72 2.88 -14.96
CA LYS A 26 -0.85 2.87 -16.14
C LYS A 26 -1.14 4.06 -17.05
N PRO A 27 -0.13 4.65 -17.69
CA PRO A 27 1.31 4.52 -17.41
C PRO A 27 1.71 5.38 -16.18
N ILE A 28 2.30 4.77 -15.15
CA ILE A 28 2.61 5.46 -13.88
C ILE A 28 3.76 6.46 -14.07
N ALA A 29 4.84 6.05 -14.75
CA ALA A 29 6.04 6.86 -14.89
C ALA A 29 5.78 8.17 -15.63
N GLU A 30 5.05 8.11 -16.76
CA GLU A 30 4.68 9.29 -17.55
C GLU A 30 3.80 10.26 -16.76
N GLN A 31 2.82 9.73 -16.04
CA GLN A 31 1.92 10.55 -15.21
C GLN A 31 2.66 11.25 -14.07
N VAL A 32 3.59 10.54 -13.39
CA VAL A 32 4.43 11.17 -12.35
C VAL A 32 5.31 12.25 -12.94
N ALA A 33 5.92 12.02 -14.10
CA ALA A 33 6.72 13.03 -14.79
C ALA A 33 5.90 14.28 -15.16
N ALA A 34 4.67 14.10 -15.64
CA ALA A 34 3.75 15.18 -15.99
C ALA A 34 3.35 16.07 -14.80
N LEU A 35 3.43 15.55 -13.55
CA LEU A 35 3.17 16.36 -12.35
C LEU A 35 4.23 17.42 -12.08
N GLY A 36 5.43 17.32 -12.66
CA GLY A 36 6.50 18.29 -12.48
C GLY A 36 7.10 18.34 -11.06
N ILE A 37 6.84 17.31 -10.24
CA ILE A 37 7.29 17.24 -8.83
C ILE A 37 8.66 16.57 -8.64
N GLY A 38 9.31 16.18 -9.74
CA GLY A 38 10.56 15.42 -9.72
C GLY A 38 10.37 13.93 -9.45
N ALA A 39 11.48 13.18 -9.49
CA ALA A 39 11.46 11.74 -9.24
C ALA A 39 11.24 11.45 -7.74
N PRO A 40 10.30 10.53 -7.38
CA PRO A 40 10.05 10.21 -5.98
C PRO A 40 11.23 9.48 -5.35
N GLY A 41 11.63 9.93 -4.16
CA GLY A 41 12.68 9.27 -3.36
C GLY A 41 12.17 8.03 -2.62
N PHE A 42 10.86 7.89 -2.48
CA PHE A 42 10.21 6.76 -1.81
C PHE A 42 9.07 6.23 -2.66
N VAL A 43 9.05 4.92 -2.86
CA VAL A 43 7.95 4.21 -3.51
C VAL A 43 7.49 3.10 -2.58
N PHE A 44 6.19 3.00 -2.36
CA PHE A 44 5.57 1.91 -1.61
C PHE A 44 4.64 1.14 -2.53
N SER A 45 4.98 -0.11 -2.81
CA SER A 45 4.20 -1.00 -3.67
C SER A 45 3.51 -2.07 -2.83
N THR A 46 2.19 -2.13 -2.91
CA THR A 46 1.37 -3.00 -2.07
C THR A 46 0.80 -4.19 -2.82
N THR A 47 0.81 -4.15 -4.16
CA THR A 47 0.27 -5.23 -5.01
C THR A 47 0.81 -5.13 -6.44
N HIS A 48 0.85 -6.25 -7.15
CA HIS A 48 1.26 -6.33 -8.57
C HIS A 48 2.59 -5.63 -8.87
N THR A 49 3.55 -5.74 -7.94
CA THR A 49 4.84 -5.06 -8.06
C THR A 49 5.60 -5.51 -9.29
N ALA A 50 5.54 -6.79 -9.64
CA ALA A 50 6.21 -7.35 -10.84
C ALA A 50 5.71 -6.67 -12.12
N ASP A 51 4.40 -6.42 -12.24
CA ASP A 51 3.78 -5.79 -13.41
C ASP A 51 4.19 -4.32 -13.57
N HIS A 52 4.51 -3.66 -12.46
CA HIS A 52 4.88 -2.24 -12.41
C HIS A 52 6.37 -1.99 -12.24
N LEU A 53 7.20 -3.04 -12.10
CA LEU A 53 8.62 -2.89 -11.74
C LEU A 53 9.38 -2.02 -12.73
N LYS A 54 9.15 -2.16 -14.02
CA LYS A 54 9.83 -1.34 -15.05
C LYS A 54 9.49 0.14 -14.91
N GLU A 55 8.24 0.47 -14.67
CA GLU A 55 7.81 1.85 -14.45
C GLU A 55 8.35 2.40 -13.11
N ILE A 56 8.38 1.57 -12.06
CA ILE A 56 9.00 1.93 -10.77
C ILE A 56 10.48 2.24 -10.95
N VAL A 57 11.21 1.42 -11.71
CA VAL A 57 12.63 1.66 -12.02
C VAL A 57 12.82 2.99 -12.77
N GLU A 58 11.91 3.31 -13.69
CA GLU A 58 11.97 4.56 -14.46
C GLU A 58 11.72 5.78 -13.57
N LEU A 59 10.66 5.76 -12.77
CA LEU A 59 10.22 6.92 -11.99
C LEU A 59 11.00 7.18 -10.71
N ILE A 60 11.54 6.14 -10.04
CA ILE A 60 12.21 6.30 -8.74
C ILE A 60 13.51 7.07 -8.85
N ALA A 61 13.76 7.97 -7.90
CA ALA A 61 15.00 8.72 -7.85
C ALA A 61 16.23 7.81 -7.64
N PRO A 62 17.43 8.18 -8.16
CA PRO A 62 18.67 7.55 -7.74
C PRO A 62 18.81 7.59 -6.21
N GLN A 63 19.30 6.49 -5.62
CA GLN A 63 19.40 6.27 -4.16
C GLN A 63 18.04 6.30 -3.43
N GLY A 64 16.95 6.12 -4.17
CA GLY A 64 15.61 6.03 -3.62
C GLY A 64 15.39 4.75 -2.82
N ARG A 65 14.21 4.63 -2.21
CA ARG A 65 13.80 3.48 -1.39
C ARG A 65 12.49 2.91 -1.92
N LEU A 66 12.50 1.60 -2.17
CA LEU A 66 11.32 0.83 -2.57
C LEU A 66 10.91 -0.09 -1.42
N ALA A 67 9.72 0.14 -0.87
CA ALA A 67 9.12 -0.73 0.13
C ALA A 67 8.07 -1.64 -0.52
N LEU A 68 8.02 -2.91 -0.10
CA LEU A 68 7.21 -3.99 -0.67
C LEU A 68 6.52 -4.77 0.45
N ILE A 69 5.26 -5.18 0.23
CA ILE A 69 4.54 -6.07 1.14
C ILE A 69 4.16 -7.42 0.50
N ASN A 70 4.28 -7.53 -0.81
CA ASN A 70 3.95 -8.74 -1.55
C ASN A 70 5.18 -9.60 -1.82
N ASN A 71 4.95 -10.91 -1.98
CA ASN A 71 6.00 -11.90 -2.25
C ASN A 71 5.91 -12.38 -3.70
N GLU A 72 6.37 -11.53 -4.63
CA GLU A 72 6.43 -11.83 -6.05
C GLU A 72 7.89 -11.97 -6.50
N PRO A 73 8.20 -12.85 -7.47
CA PRO A 73 9.52 -12.86 -8.11
C PRO A 73 9.79 -11.53 -8.81
N LEU A 74 10.88 -10.85 -8.47
CA LEU A 74 11.24 -9.54 -9.01
C LEU A 74 12.65 -9.56 -9.62
N GLU A 75 12.80 -8.92 -10.78
CA GLU A 75 14.10 -8.71 -11.41
C GLU A 75 14.84 -7.51 -10.77
N LEU A 76 15.36 -7.71 -9.55
CA LEU A 76 15.97 -6.66 -8.74
C LEU A 76 17.19 -6.01 -9.38
N ALA A 77 17.86 -6.69 -10.31
CA ALA A 77 19.00 -6.15 -11.04
C ALA A 77 18.68 -4.84 -11.80
N LEU A 78 17.42 -4.64 -12.18
CA LEU A 78 16.96 -3.41 -12.82
C LEU A 78 17.12 -2.17 -11.94
N LEU A 79 17.09 -2.32 -10.62
CA LEU A 79 17.21 -1.23 -9.64
C LEU A 79 18.67 -0.87 -9.32
N MET A 80 19.60 -1.75 -9.66
CA MET A 80 21.04 -1.60 -9.33
C MET A 80 21.63 -0.31 -9.86
N ARG A 81 21.32 0.08 -11.10
CA ARG A 81 21.91 1.29 -11.74
C ARG A 81 21.57 2.58 -11.01
N LYS A 82 20.46 2.61 -10.26
CA LYS A 82 20.05 3.77 -9.46
C LYS A 82 20.39 3.60 -7.97
N CYS A 83 21.09 2.52 -7.58
CA CYS A 83 21.42 2.22 -6.17
C CYS A 83 20.21 2.28 -5.25
N VAL A 84 19.06 1.74 -5.69
CA VAL A 84 17.82 1.76 -4.92
C VAL A 84 17.88 0.76 -3.77
N SER A 85 17.53 1.19 -2.56
CA SER A 85 17.38 0.31 -1.41
C SER A 85 16.01 -0.36 -1.44
N ILE A 86 15.94 -1.66 -1.11
CA ILE A 86 14.72 -2.42 -1.08
C ILE A 86 14.41 -2.81 0.36
N HIS A 87 13.16 -2.62 0.78
CA HIS A 87 12.68 -2.93 2.10
C HIS A 87 11.44 -3.82 1.99
N TRP A 88 11.52 -5.05 2.49
CA TRP A 88 10.34 -5.90 2.66
C TRP A 88 9.66 -5.58 3.98
N GLU A 89 8.39 -5.24 3.88
CA GLU A 89 7.53 -5.04 5.04
C GLU A 89 6.72 -6.32 5.27
N SER A 90 7.12 -7.10 6.28
CA SER A 90 6.42 -8.32 6.67
C SER A 90 6.07 -8.28 8.15
N MET A 91 4.78 -8.12 8.43
CA MET A 91 4.26 -8.03 9.80
C MET A 91 4.57 -9.27 10.65
N PHE A 92 4.79 -10.42 10.02
CA PHE A 92 4.99 -11.69 10.72
C PHE A 92 6.46 -11.97 11.05
N THR A 93 7.42 -11.24 10.52
CA THR A 93 8.85 -11.51 10.71
C THR A 93 9.22 -11.57 12.19
N ARG A 94 8.80 -10.59 12.98
CA ARG A 94 9.13 -10.52 14.41
C ARG A 94 8.63 -11.75 15.19
N SER A 95 7.38 -12.10 15.00
CA SER A 95 6.77 -13.26 15.69
C SER A 95 7.28 -14.60 15.17
N MET A 96 7.42 -14.77 13.87
CA MET A 96 7.88 -16.03 13.27
C MET A 96 9.34 -16.32 13.58
N MET A 97 10.19 -15.30 13.56
CA MET A 97 11.64 -15.42 13.81
C MET A 97 12.00 -15.20 15.29
N GLN A 98 11.02 -14.90 16.14
CA GLN A 98 11.20 -14.63 17.57
C GLN A 98 12.33 -13.63 17.83
N THR A 99 12.28 -12.51 17.11
CA THR A 99 13.31 -11.47 17.21
C THR A 99 13.27 -10.79 18.57
N ALA A 100 14.40 -10.24 19.01
CA ALA A 100 14.50 -9.57 20.32
C ALA A 100 13.54 -8.36 20.48
N ASP A 101 13.07 -7.81 19.36
CA ASP A 101 12.15 -6.66 19.28
C ASP A 101 10.69 -7.05 19.01
N MET A 102 10.26 -8.28 19.35
CA MET A 102 8.86 -8.72 19.13
C MET A 102 7.82 -7.76 19.71
N ALA A 103 8.13 -7.10 20.83
CA ALA A 103 7.23 -6.15 21.48
C ALA A 103 6.93 -4.90 20.62
N GLU A 104 7.75 -4.59 19.63
CA GLU A 104 7.53 -3.44 18.74
C GLU A 104 6.23 -3.54 17.93
N GLN A 105 5.74 -4.75 17.64
CA GLN A 105 4.43 -4.95 17.01
C GLN A 105 3.30 -4.40 17.88
N HIS A 106 3.34 -4.71 19.18
CA HIS A 106 2.37 -4.19 20.17
C HIS A 106 2.47 -2.67 20.28
N ALA A 107 3.68 -2.14 20.48
CA ALA A 107 3.90 -0.70 20.60
C ALA A 107 3.42 0.07 19.34
N LEU A 108 3.61 -0.49 18.15
CA LEU A 108 3.11 0.08 16.90
C LEU A 108 1.58 0.11 16.87
N LEU A 109 0.91 -0.98 17.26
CA LEU A 109 -0.56 -1.04 17.25
C LEU A 109 -1.18 -0.09 18.28
N ASP A 110 -0.60 0.02 19.46
CA ASP A 110 -1.02 0.99 20.48
C ASP A 110 -0.88 2.43 19.99
N LYS A 111 0.25 2.73 19.32
CA LYS A 111 0.46 4.05 18.71
C LYS A 111 -0.58 4.35 17.65
N VAL A 112 -0.91 3.37 16.78
CA VAL A 112 -1.95 3.52 15.75
C VAL A 112 -3.31 3.76 16.40
N ALA A 113 -3.70 2.98 17.42
CA ALA A 113 -4.93 3.19 18.16
C ALA A 113 -5.03 4.61 18.73
N GLY A 114 -3.97 5.07 19.41
CA GLY A 114 -3.93 6.44 19.94
C GLY A 114 -4.01 7.53 18.86
N LEU A 115 -3.50 7.30 17.65
CA LEU A 115 -3.62 8.24 16.54
C LEU A 115 -5.05 8.28 15.99
N VAL A 116 -5.75 7.13 15.97
CA VAL A 116 -7.17 7.07 15.59
C VAL A 116 -8.03 7.79 16.62
N ASP A 117 -7.83 7.50 17.91
CA ASP A 117 -8.57 8.13 19.00
C ASP A 117 -8.37 9.66 19.05
N ALA A 118 -7.17 10.11 18.70
CA ALA A 118 -6.86 11.53 18.57
C ALA A 118 -7.36 12.18 17.26
N GLY A 119 -8.04 11.44 16.39
CA GLY A 119 -8.52 11.92 15.08
C GLY A 119 -7.42 12.30 14.08
N LYS A 120 -6.17 11.89 14.33
CA LYS A 120 -5.03 12.19 13.44
C LYS A 120 -4.96 11.28 12.22
N ILE A 121 -5.44 10.05 12.34
CA ILE A 121 -5.66 9.13 11.24
C ILE A 121 -7.08 8.59 11.31
N ARG A 122 -7.64 8.24 10.16
CA ARG A 122 -8.98 7.68 10.07
C ARG A 122 -8.92 6.18 9.83
N THR A 123 -9.93 5.47 10.34
CA THR A 123 -10.13 4.07 10.01
C THR A 123 -10.32 3.89 8.49
N THR A 124 -9.84 2.79 7.97
CA THR A 124 -10.06 2.38 6.57
C THR A 124 -11.21 1.37 6.45
N VAL A 125 -11.96 1.12 7.52
CA VAL A 125 -13.19 0.30 7.46
C VAL A 125 -14.22 1.04 6.62
N ALA A 126 -14.67 0.39 5.56
CA ALA A 126 -15.63 0.95 4.61
C ALA A 126 -16.97 0.23 4.66
N GLU A 127 -17.00 -1.05 5.03
CA GLU A 127 -18.22 -1.86 5.07
C GLU A 127 -18.22 -2.80 6.27
N HIS A 128 -19.37 -2.90 6.93
CA HIS A 128 -19.65 -3.88 7.97
C HIS A 128 -20.55 -5.00 7.40
N PHE A 129 -20.06 -6.23 7.44
CA PHE A 129 -20.82 -7.39 6.96
C PHE A 129 -21.75 -7.98 8.02
N GLY A 130 -21.63 -7.51 9.26
CA GLY A 130 -22.38 -8.00 10.42
C GLY A 130 -21.71 -9.23 11.04
N THR A 131 -22.37 -9.85 12.00
CA THR A 131 -21.85 -10.99 12.76
C THR A 131 -21.28 -12.08 11.86
N ILE A 132 -20.13 -12.64 12.23
CA ILE A 132 -19.47 -13.73 11.51
C ILE A 132 -20.40 -14.95 11.42
N ASN A 133 -20.81 -15.28 10.20
CA ASN A 133 -21.55 -16.46 9.83
C ASN A 133 -21.32 -16.81 8.36
N ALA A 134 -21.73 -18.00 7.93
CA ALA A 134 -21.48 -18.49 6.58
C ALA A 134 -22.07 -17.58 5.47
N ALA A 135 -23.21 -16.96 5.71
CA ALA A 135 -23.86 -16.09 4.73
C ALA A 135 -23.07 -14.77 4.57
N ASN A 136 -22.69 -14.13 5.67
CA ASN A 136 -21.93 -12.89 5.66
C ASN A 136 -20.50 -13.10 5.13
N LEU A 137 -19.83 -14.21 5.48
CA LEU A 137 -18.54 -14.56 4.92
C LEU A 137 -18.59 -14.76 3.40
N LYS A 138 -19.63 -15.44 2.88
CA LYS A 138 -19.81 -15.56 1.42
C LYS A 138 -19.95 -14.20 0.73
N ARG A 139 -20.68 -13.27 1.34
CA ARG A 139 -20.81 -11.89 0.81
C ARG A 139 -19.47 -11.15 0.80
N ALA A 140 -18.72 -11.24 1.91
CA ALA A 140 -17.40 -10.62 2.02
C ALA A 140 -16.42 -11.19 0.99
N HIS A 141 -16.36 -12.51 0.84
CA HIS A 141 -15.53 -13.16 -0.19
C HIS A 141 -15.93 -12.75 -1.60
N ALA A 142 -17.23 -12.75 -1.91
CA ALA A 142 -17.71 -12.33 -3.23
C ALA A 142 -17.30 -10.89 -3.56
N LEU A 143 -17.36 -9.96 -2.60
CA LEU A 143 -16.88 -8.59 -2.81
C LEU A 143 -15.37 -8.55 -3.08
N LEU A 144 -14.57 -9.27 -2.28
CA LEU A 144 -13.11 -9.30 -2.44
C LEU A 144 -12.70 -9.88 -3.79
N GLU A 145 -13.36 -10.93 -4.25
CA GLU A 145 -13.12 -11.58 -5.54
C GLU A 145 -13.40 -10.66 -6.75
N THR A 146 -14.26 -9.65 -6.58
CA THR A 146 -14.49 -8.66 -7.65
C THR A 146 -13.28 -7.74 -7.89
N GLY A 147 -12.33 -7.66 -6.96
CA GLY A 147 -11.27 -6.67 -6.96
C GLY A 147 -11.75 -5.22 -6.79
N GLN A 148 -13.04 -5.01 -6.44
CA GLN A 148 -13.64 -3.68 -6.35
C GLN A 148 -13.84 -3.21 -4.90
N ALA A 149 -13.41 -3.98 -3.91
CA ALA A 149 -13.50 -3.59 -2.52
C ALA A 149 -12.82 -2.23 -2.26
N LEU A 150 -13.49 -1.37 -1.51
CA LEU A 150 -12.97 -0.09 -1.07
C LEU A 150 -12.64 -0.19 0.42
N GLY A 151 -11.40 0.14 0.80
CA GLY A 151 -10.99 0.04 2.20
C GLY A 151 -11.01 -1.39 2.74
N LYS A 152 -11.40 -1.54 3.99
CA LYS A 152 -11.52 -2.82 4.72
C LYS A 152 -12.98 -3.13 5.02
N GLY A 153 -13.34 -4.41 4.90
CA GLY A 153 -14.59 -4.94 5.46
C GLY A 153 -14.36 -5.41 6.90
N SER A 154 -15.37 -5.29 7.73
CA SER A 154 -15.37 -5.82 9.11
C SER A 154 -16.68 -6.55 9.44
N ASP A 155 -16.67 -7.35 10.45
CA ASP A 155 -17.80 -7.94 11.16
C ASP A 155 -18.42 -6.96 12.17
#